data_ae23a19fd0adc06af81afdfe3447364d
#
_entry.id   ae23a19fd0adc06af81afdfe3447364d
#
_cell.length_a   1.000
_cell.length_b   1.000
_cell.length_c   1.000
_cell.angle_alpha   90.00
_cell.angle_beta   90.00
_cell.angle_gamma   90.00
#
_symmetry.space_group_name_H-M   'P 1'
#
loop_
_entity.id
_entity.type
_entity.pdbx_description
1 polymer ?
#
loop_
_entity_poly.entity_id
_entity_poly.type
_entity_poly.pdbx_seq_one_letter_code
_entity_poly.pdbx_strand_id
1 'polypeptide(L)'
;MALFPSRTIAWYTARMFLVRVAAFIIGLTVILQSLDLLSESGKVLAAAGNSEADLWVYVSLRAPQIVQLFLPFSVLLATLVTLATLNQNSEVVIFKAAGLSAHHILAPLMLAALGVAAANFAWNERIATRASATLKAWQEAEYRKLPGTTAAKTQSWVRGGDDLFHAEQVTGRGPATRLGDVTIYDRRGNRLVQVVMAASATPAAGGWPLNEVRLFDVASGGLERRD
;
A
#
# COMPACT_ATOMS: atom_id res chain seq x y z
N MET A 1 36.74 11.18 13.98
CA MET A 1 36.61 11.75 12.62
C MET A 1 35.22 12.32 12.48
N ALA A 2 35.05 13.62 12.25
CA ALA A 2 33.70 14.19 12.06
C ALA A 2 33.18 13.75 10.70
N LEU A 3 31.97 13.18 10.68
CA LEU A 3 31.27 12.73 9.45
C LEU A 3 31.03 13.91 8.47
N PHE A 4 31.00 15.13 9.00
CA PHE A 4 30.78 16.37 8.25
C PHE A 4 31.82 17.43 8.62
N PRO A 5 32.70 17.80 7.70
CA PRO A 5 33.67 18.88 7.94
C PRO A 5 32.99 20.26 7.94
N SER A 6 31.81 20.41 7.29
CA SER A 6 31.05 21.66 7.28
C SER A 6 29.53 21.35 7.20
N ARG A 7 28.77 21.84 8.19
CA ARG A 7 27.29 21.73 8.20
C ARG A 7 26.66 22.43 6.99
N THR A 8 27.27 23.52 6.53
CA THR A 8 26.78 24.32 5.40
C THR A 8 26.82 23.51 4.10
N ILE A 9 27.97 22.88 3.81
CA ILE A 9 28.15 22.06 2.61
C ILE A 9 27.24 20.84 2.67
N ALA A 10 27.16 20.17 3.83
CA ALA A 10 26.30 19.01 4.01
C ALA A 10 24.82 19.36 3.80
N TRP A 11 24.35 20.47 4.35
CA TRP A 11 22.99 20.96 4.17
C TRP A 11 22.69 21.36 2.72
N TYR A 12 23.62 22.06 2.07
CA TYR A 12 23.52 22.49 0.68
C TYR A 12 23.33 21.28 -0.25
N THR A 13 24.20 20.28 -0.16
CA THR A 13 24.16 19.09 -1.00
C THR A 13 22.92 18.23 -0.71
N ALA A 14 22.56 18.04 0.56
CA ALA A 14 21.37 17.31 0.96
C ALA A 14 20.08 18.01 0.48
N ARG A 15 19.97 19.33 0.65
CA ARG A 15 18.82 20.11 0.17
C ARG A 15 18.67 20.03 -1.35
N MET A 16 19.79 20.18 -2.08
CA MET A 16 19.79 20.10 -3.54
C MET A 16 19.31 18.73 -4.02
N PHE A 17 19.73 17.65 -3.36
CA PHE A 17 19.26 16.30 -3.62
C PHE A 17 17.77 16.14 -3.31
N LEU A 18 17.32 16.54 -2.12
CA LEU A 18 15.92 16.39 -1.70
C LEU A 18 14.95 17.15 -2.60
N VAL A 19 15.30 18.36 -3.02
CA VAL A 19 14.49 19.15 -3.96
C VAL A 19 14.34 18.41 -5.29
N ARG A 20 15.41 17.78 -5.79
CA ARG A 20 15.37 16.99 -7.02
C ARG A 20 14.55 15.71 -6.86
N VAL A 21 14.69 15.01 -5.72
CA VAL A 21 13.83 13.86 -5.42
C VAL A 21 12.36 14.27 -5.47
N ALA A 22 12.01 15.38 -4.80
CA ALA A 22 10.65 15.89 -4.79
C ALA A 22 10.18 16.28 -6.20
N ALA A 23 11.01 16.95 -7.00
CA ALA A 23 10.68 17.31 -8.37
C ALA A 23 10.44 16.08 -9.27
N PHE A 24 11.30 15.07 -9.21
CA PHE A 24 11.15 13.84 -9.99
C PHE A 24 9.93 13.04 -9.55
N ILE A 25 9.70 12.85 -8.26
CA ILE A 25 8.56 12.08 -7.79
C ILE A 25 7.23 12.76 -8.13
N ILE A 26 7.15 14.09 -8.00
CA ILE A 26 5.95 14.85 -8.38
C ILE A 26 5.75 14.76 -9.90
N GLY A 27 6.78 15.03 -10.71
CA GLY A 27 6.68 14.98 -12.17
C GLY A 27 6.25 13.61 -12.68
N LEU A 28 6.90 12.53 -12.22
CA LEU A 28 6.54 11.18 -12.59
C LEU A 28 5.13 10.81 -12.12
N THR A 29 4.76 11.19 -10.90
CA THR A 29 3.41 10.92 -10.37
C THR A 29 2.36 11.61 -11.21
N VAL A 30 2.52 12.89 -11.57
CA VAL A 30 1.56 13.63 -12.39
C VAL A 30 1.40 12.99 -13.77
N ILE A 31 2.51 12.67 -14.45
CA ILE A 31 2.47 12.06 -15.78
C ILE A 31 1.77 10.70 -15.73
N LEU A 32 2.19 9.84 -14.82
CA LEU A 32 1.65 8.49 -14.73
C LEU A 32 0.20 8.47 -14.24
N GLN A 33 -0.15 9.33 -13.29
CA GLN A 33 -1.51 9.48 -12.82
C GLN A 33 -2.43 9.98 -13.95
N SER A 34 -1.96 10.87 -14.82
CA SER A 34 -2.73 11.35 -15.95
C SER A 34 -3.01 10.24 -16.96
N LEU A 35 -2.00 9.40 -17.27
CA LEU A 35 -2.16 8.26 -18.17
C LEU A 35 -3.07 7.18 -17.57
N ASP A 36 -2.91 6.88 -16.29
CA ASP A 36 -3.71 5.90 -15.57
C ASP A 36 -5.18 6.36 -15.48
N LEU A 37 -5.40 7.64 -15.15
CA LEU A 37 -6.74 8.23 -15.11
C LEU A 37 -7.42 8.21 -16.49
N LEU A 38 -6.69 8.49 -17.56
CA LEU A 38 -7.23 8.43 -18.91
C LEU A 38 -7.70 7.01 -19.27
N SER A 39 -6.97 6.00 -18.83
CA SER A 39 -7.29 4.59 -19.05
C SER A 39 -8.50 4.12 -18.23
N GLU A 40 -8.62 4.56 -16.97
CA GLU A 40 -9.63 4.04 -16.02
C GLU A 40 -10.87 4.93 -15.88
N SER A 41 -10.81 6.21 -16.31
CA SER A 41 -11.91 7.17 -16.16
C SER A 41 -13.24 6.66 -16.74
N GLY A 42 -13.17 6.02 -17.91
CA GLY A 42 -14.36 5.46 -18.55
C GLY A 42 -15.05 4.38 -17.71
N LYS A 43 -14.30 3.52 -17.04
CA LYS A 43 -14.82 2.47 -16.16
C LYS A 43 -15.43 3.06 -14.89
N VAL A 44 -14.73 4.04 -14.28
CA VAL A 44 -15.22 4.72 -13.07
C VAL A 44 -16.53 5.43 -13.34
N LEU A 45 -16.65 6.15 -14.46
CA LEU A 45 -17.85 6.90 -14.81
C LEU A 45 -19.00 6.02 -15.35
N ALA A 46 -18.70 4.86 -15.92
CA ALA A 46 -19.73 3.93 -16.39
C ALA A 46 -20.46 3.22 -15.23
N ALA A 47 -19.88 3.18 -14.04
CA ALA A 47 -20.50 2.56 -12.88
C ALA A 47 -21.70 3.37 -12.37
N ALA A 48 -22.83 2.70 -12.14
CA ALA A 48 -24.08 3.36 -11.77
C ALA A 48 -23.96 4.17 -10.47
N GLY A 49 -24.29 5.45 -10.54
CA GLY A 49 -24.27 6.36 -9.40
C GLY A 49 -22.95 7.06 -9.14
N ASN A 50 -21.93 6.85 -9.98
CA ASN A 50 -20.67 7.59 -9.93
C ASN A 50 -20.76 8.91 -10.69
N SER A 51 -19.93 9.86 -10.29
CA SER A 51 -19.83 11.21 -10.83
C SER A 51 -18.37 11.59 -11.05
N GLU A 52 -18.11 12.76 -11.62
CA GLU A 52 -16.76 13.30 -11.79
C GLU A 52 -16.00 13.44 -10.46
N ALA A 53 -16.72 13.63 -9.34
CA ALA A 53 -16.10 13.67 -8.01
C ALA A 53 -15.44 12.33 -7.63
N ASP A 54 -15.95 11.21 -8.12
CA ASP A 54 -15.38 9.88 -7.86
C ASP A 54 -14.04 9.65 -8.58
N LEU A 55 -13.76 10.42 -9.65
CA LEU A 55 -12.42 10.44 -10.27
C LEU A 55 -11.37 11.01 -9.31
N TRP A 56 -11.70 12.03 -8.52
CA TRP A 56 -10.78 12.55 -7.50
C TRP A 56 -10.55 11.55 -6.36
N VAL A 57 -11.58 10.78 -6.00
CA VAL A 57 -11.42 9.65 -5.06
C VAL A 57 -10.46 8.62 -5.64
N TYR A 58 -10.64 8.25 -6.92
CA TYR A 58 -9.73 7.35 -7.62
C TYR A 58 -8.28 7.86 -7.60
N VAL A 59 -8.07 9.12 -7.99
CA VAL A 59 -6.75 9.77 -7.98
C VAL A 59 -6.12 9.72 -6.59
N SER A 60 -6.89 10.05 -5.55
CA SER A 60 -6.38 10.06 -4.16
C SER A 60 -5.96 8.67 -3.66
N LEU A 61 -6.63 7.62 -4.10
CA LEU A 61 -6.31 6.23 -3.74
C LEU A 61 -5.16 5.66 -4.58
N ARG A 62 -5.04 6.11 -5.84
CA ARG A 62 -4.04 5.62 -6.78
C ARG A 62 -2.67 6.31 -6.62
N ALA A 63 -2.65 7.62 -6.38
CA ALA A 63 -1.43 8.40 -6.25
C ALA A 63 -0.42 7.85 -5.23
N PRO A 64 -0.81 7.41 -4.02
CA PRO A 64 0.14 6.82 -3.07
C PRO A 64 0.87 5.58 -3.59
N GLN A 65 0.23 4.77 -4.43
CA GLN A 65 0.82 3.58 -5.02
C GLN A 65 1.86 3.95 -6.08
N ILE A 66 1.55 4.96 -6.93
CA ILE A 66 2.46 5.47 -7.94
C ILE A 66 3.70 6.06 -7.27
N VAL A 67 3.52 6.89 -6.24
CA VAL A 67 4.62 7.46 -5.45
C VAL A 67 5.53 6.36 -4.92
N GLN A 68 4.98 5.32 -4.31
CA GLN A 68 5.76 4.20 -3.76
C GLN A 68 6.57 3.47 -4.83
N LEU A 69 5.94 3.21 -5.99
CA LEU A 69 6.57 2.46 -7.08
C LEU A 69 7.73 3.26 -7.72
N PHE A 70 7.57 4.58 -7.88
CA PHE A 70 8.53 5.41 -8.59
C PHE A 70 9.53 6.15 -7.69
N LEU A 71 9.38 6.08 -6.38
CA LEU A 71 10.32 6.71 -5.45
C LEU A 71 11.78 6.22 -5.64
N PRO A 72 12.08 4.90 -5.78
CA PRO A 72 13.45 4.45 -6.01
C PRO A 72 14.07 5.05 -7.29
N PHE A 73 13.29 5.14 -8.37
CA PHE A 73 13.73 5.76 -9.62
C PHE A 73 13.98 7.26 -9.45
N SER A 74 13.11 7.95 -8.71
CA SER A 74 13.27 9.38 -8.42
C SER A 74 14.52 9.65 -7.60
N VAL A 75 14.84 8.80 -6.62
CA VAL A 75 16.07 8.89 -5.82
C VAL A 75 17.30 8.65 -6.70
N LEU A 76 17.26 7.66 -7.59
CA LEU A 76 18.34 7.37 -8.52
C LEU A 76 18.61 8.57 -9.46
N LEU A 77 17.55 9.07 -10.12
CA LEU A 77 17.66 10.22 -11.02
C LEU A 77 18.16 11.48 -10.28
N ALA A 78 17.61 11.74 -9.09
CA ALA A 78 18.05 12.87 -8.27
C ALA A 78 19.52 12.76 -7.87
N THR A 79 20.00 11.56 -7.56
CA THR A 79 21.41 11.31 -7.26
C THR A 79 22.29 11.61 -8.46
N LEU A 80 21.95 11.04 -9.63
CA LEU A 80 22.70 11.25 -10.86
C LEU A 80 22.77 12.73 -11.24
N VAL A 81 21.62 13.41 -11.24
CA VAL A 81 21.57 14.85 -11.59
C VAL A 81 22.28 15.72 -10.55
N THR A 82 22.23 15.34 -9.25
CA THR A 82 22.94 16.06 -8.21
C THR A 82 24.45 15.95 -8.39
N LEU A 83 24.96 14.74 -8.58
CA LEU A 83 26.39 14.52 -8.78
C LEU A 83 26.89 15.14 -10.10
N ALA A 84 26.10 15.03 -11.17
CA ALA A 84 26.43 15.67 -12.44
C ALA A 84 26.53 17.20 -12.30
N THR A 85 25.59 17.83 -11.61
CA THR A 85 25.62 19.29 -11.37
C THR A 85 26.81 19.72 -10.53
N LEU A 86 27.11 18.99 -9.44
CA LEU A 86 28.32 19.28 -8.62
C LEU A 86 29.59 19.17 -9.43
N ASN A 87 29.65 18.21 -10.35
CA ASN A 87 30.80 18.02 -11.22
C ASN A 87 30.91 19.12 -12.30
N GLN A 88 29.80 19.45 -12.96
CA GLN A 88 29.76 20.49 -14.01
C GLN A 88 30.08 21.86 -13.48
N ASN A 89 29.67 22.18 -12.25
CA ASN A 89 29.99 23.45 -11.59
C ASN A 89 31.42 23.47 -10.97
N SER A 90 32.22 22.41 -11.20
CA SER A 90 33.55 22.27 -10.59
C SER A 90 33.53 22.25 -9.06
N GLU A 91 32.37 22.13 -8.42
CA GLU A 91 32.24 22.11 -6.96
C GLU A 91 33.00 20.92 -6.34
N VAL A 92 32.99 19.77 -7.01
CA VAL A 92 33.74 18.58 -6.59
C VAL A 92 35.25 18.88 -6.53
N VAL A 93 35.77 19.65 -7.51
CA VAL A 93 37.19 20.07 -7.54
C VAL A 93 37.51 21.02 -6.39
N ILE A 94 36.64 22.01 -6.16
CA ILE A 94 36.76 22.97 -5.05
C ILE A 94 36.74 22.23 -3.71
N PHE A 95 35.83 21.30 -3.51
CA PHE A 95 35.74 20.52 -2.27
C PHE A 95 37.01 19.68 -2.04
N LYS A 96 37.54 19.04 -3.10
CA LYS A 96 38.80 18.29 -3.01
C LYS A 96 40.00 19.20 -2.73
N ALA A 97 40.08 20.37 -3.35
CA ALA A 97 41.12 21.34 -3.10
C ALA A 97 41.09 21.88 -1.64
N ALA A 98 39.88 21.95 -1.05
CA ALA A 98 39.68 22.26 0.37
C ALA A 98 39.99 21.08 1.32
N GLY A 99 40.52 19.96 0.81
CA GLY A 99 40.89 18.79 1.61
C GLY A 99 39.71 17.83 1.93
N LEU A 100 38.54 17.99 1.29
CA LEU A 100 37.43 17.11 1.49
C LEU A 100 37.59 15.81 0.67
N SER A 101 37.42 14.67 1.31
CA SER A 101 37.41 13.38 0.63
C SER A 101 36.09 13.15 -0.08
N ALA A 102 36.05 12.21 -1.03
CA ALA A 102 34.82 11.80 -1.71
C ALA A 102 33.72 11.36 -0.74
N HIS A 103 34.09 10.71 0.37
CA HIS A 103 33.15 10.30 1.41
C HIS A 103 32.43 11.48 2.08
N HIS A 104 33.15 12.60 2.30
CA HIS A 104 32.55 13.81 2.86
C HIS A 104 31.54 14.48 1.93
N ILE A 105 31.67 14.27 0.60
CA ILE A 105 30.71 14.77 -0.41
C ILE A 105 29.51 13.86 -0.51
N LEU A 106 29.71 12.53 -0.44
CA LEU A 106 28.65 11.55 -0.59
C LEU A 106 27.83 11.32 0.68
N ALA A 107 28.45 11.46 1.88
CA ALA A 107 27.80 11.18 3.15
C ALA A 107 26.49 11.96 3.35
N PRO A 108 26.40 13.28 3.05
CA PRO A 108 25.15 14.02 3.16
C PRO A 108 24.04 13.50 2.25
N LEU A 109 24.39 13.07 1.02
CA LEU A 109 23.44 12.49 0.06
C LEU A 109 22.93 11.15 0.57
N MET A 110 23.83 10.30 1.10
CA MET A 110 23.45 8.99 1.65
C MET A 110 22.53 9.14 2.86
N LEU A 111 22.81 10.09 3.76
CA LEU A 111 21.94 10.35 4.91
C LEU A 111 20.60 10.93 4.50
N ALA A 112 20.57 11.82 3.50
CA ALA A 112 19.32 12.32 2.95
C ALA A 112 18.51 11.19 2.27
N ALA A 113 19.16 10.29 1.52
CA ALA A 113 18.52 9.12 0.92
C ALA A 113 17.97 8.16 1.98
N LEU A 114 18.72 7.94 3.08
CA LEU A 114 18.23 7.15 4.21
C LEU A 114 16.99 7.81 4.86
N GLY A 115 16.99 9.13 5.01
CA GLY A 115 15.82 9.88 5.46
C GLY A 115 14.61 9.71 4.55
N VAL A 116 14.81 9.76 3.22
CA VAL A 116 13.75 9.48 2.23
C VAL A 116 13.26 8.04 2.34
N ALA A 117 14.15 7.07 2.54
CA ALA A 117 13.77 5.65 2.72
C ALA A 117 12.93 5.44 3.98
N ALA A 118 13.30 6.07 5.10
CA ALA A 118 12.53 6.03 6.34
C ALA A 118 11.15 6.68 6.18
N ALA A 119 11.08 7.84 5.50
CA ALA A 119 9.82 8.50 5.19
C ALA A 119 8.93 7.64 4.28
N ASN A 120 9.51 6.97 3.27
CA ASN A 120 8.80 6.05 2.41
C ASN A 120 8.25 4.84 3.16
N PHE A 121 9.02 4.28 4.09
CA PHE A 121 8.55 3.18 4.94
C PHE A 121 7.32 3.59 5.75
N ALA A 122 7.37 4.75 6.41
CA ALA A 122 6.23 5.27 7.18
C ALA A 122 5.02 5.59 6.29
N TRP A 123 5.27 6.11 5.08
CA TRP A 123 4.23 6.38 4.07
C TRP A 123 3.55 5.09 3.61
N ASN A 124 4.35 4.08 3.29
CA ASN A 124 3.84 2.79 2.86
C ASN A 124 2.93 2.15 3.93
N GLU A 125 3.41 2.09 5.18
CA GLU A 125 2.70 1.46 6.29
C GLU A 125 1.36 2.15 6.59
N ARG A 126 1.32 3.47 6.55
CA ARG A 126 0.14 4.23 6.98
C ARG A 126 -0.82 4.61 5.87
N ILE A 127 -0.32 4.88 4.68
CA ILE A 127 -1.09 5.48 3.59
C ILE A 127 -1.23 4.52 2.40
N ALA A 128 -0.12 4.07 1.82
CA ALA A 128 -0.16 3.31 0.56
C ALA A 128 -0.88 1.96 0.72
N THR A 129 -0.64 1.24 1.82
CA THR A 129 -1.29 -0.05 2.09
C THR A 129 -2.81 0.09 2.22
N ARG A 130 -3.29 1.12 2.94
CA ARG A 130 -4.72 1.37 3.11
C ARG A 130 -5.38 1.81 1.81
N ALA A 131 -4.74 2.74 1.09
CA ALA A 131 -5.22 3.21 -0.20
C ALA A 131 -5.30 2.07 -1.22
N SER A 132 -4.29 1.19 -1.26
CA SER A 132 -4.26 0.01 -2.14
C SER A 132 -5.38 -0.98 -1.84
N ALA A 133 -5.63 -1.28 -0.57
CA ALA A 133 -6.70 -2.18 -0.16
C ALA A 133 -8.08 -1.63 -0.56
N THR A 134 -8.31 -0.33 -0.30
CA THR A 134 -9.57 0.34 -0.65
C THR A 134 -9.77 0.38 -2.17
N LEU A 135 -8.73 0.72 -2.92
CA LEU A 135 -8.82 0.79 -4.39
C LEU A 135 -9.09 -0.58 -5.00
N LYS A 136 -8.41 -1.63 -4.53
CA LYS A 136 -8.64 -3.01 -5.00
C LYS A 136 -10.08 -3.45 -4.74
N ALA A 137 -10.60 -3.26 -3.53
CA ALA A 137 -11.97 -3.58 -3.19
C ALA A 137 -12.98 -2.84 -4.09
N TRP A 138 -12.68 -1.57 -4.42
CA TRP A 138 -13.53 -0.77 -5.30
C TRP A 138 -13.44 -1.23 -6.76
N GLN A 139 -12.27 -1.65 -7.23
CA GLN A 139 -12.08 -2.24 -8.57
C GLN A 139 -12.79 -3.60 -8.70
N GLU A 140 -12.70 -4.47 -7.68
CA GLU A 140 -13.39 -5.75 -7.63
C GLU A 140 -14.92 -5.60 -7.64
N ALA A 141 -15.43 -4.51 -7.03
CA ALA A 141 -16.84 -4.13 -7.10
C ALA A 141 -17.22 -3.40 -8.40
N GLU A 142 -16.39 -3.44 -9.46
CA GLU A 142 -16.60 -2.73 -10.72
C GLU A 142 -16.88 -1.25 -10.53
N TYR A 143 -16.19 -0.60 -9.59
CA TYR A 143 -16.34 0.80 -9.21
C TYR A 143 -17.75 1.21 -8.71
N ARG A 144 -18.62 0.24 -8.39
CA ARG A 144 -19.92 0.56 -7.79
C ARG A 144 -19.76 1.17 -6.42
N LYS A 145 -20.66 2.10 -6.05
CA LYS A 145 -20.66 2.65 -4.69
C LYS A 145 -20.87 1.52 -3.69
N LEU A 146 -19.82 1.24 -2.91
CA LEU A 146 -19.93 0.30 -1.81
C LEU A 146 -20.95 0.86 -0.81
N PRO A 147 -21.98 0.10 -0.42
CA PRO A 147 -22.96 0.56 0.55
C PRO A 147 -22.26 0.80 1.88
N GLY A 148 -22.14 2.09 2.24
CA GLY A 148 -21.60 2.57 3.53
C GLY A 148 -20.12 2.36 3.72
N THR A 149 -19.39 3.47 3.74
CA THR A 149 -17.95 3.60 3.99
C THR A 149 -17.54 3.12 5.39
N THR A 150 -17.68 1.84 5.66
CA THR A 150 -16.96 1.18 6.76
C THR A 150 -16.00 0.24 6.05
N ALA A 151 -14.70 0.54 6.12
CA ALA A 151 -13.65 -0.18 5.44
C ALA A 151 -13.90 -1.70 5.51
N ALA A 152 -14.40 -2.27 4.42
CA ALA A 152 -14.47 -3.71 4.27
C ALA A 152 -13.03 -4.21 4.29
N LYS A 153 -12.64 -4.91 5.33
CA LYS A 153 -11.39 -5.65 5.34
C LYS A 153 -11.58 -6.81 4.37
N THR A 154 -11.03 -6.70 3.18
CA THR A 154 -11.01 -7.80 2.22
C THR A 154 -9.97 -8.82 2.68
N GLN A 155 -10.36 -10.10 2.70
CA GLN A 155 -9.53 -11.24 3.08
C GLN A 155 -8.95 -11.15 4.50
N SER A 156 -9.77 -11.42 5.50
CA SER A 156 -9.32 -11.52 6.89
C SER A 156 -9.09 -12.98 7.27
N TRP A 157 -7.86 -13.30 7.63
CA TRP A 157 -7.52 -14.60 8.20
C TRP A 157 -7.39 -14.47 9.71
N VAL A 158 -8.09 -15.30 10.45
CA VAL A 158 -8.04 -15.35 11.91
C VAL A 158 -7.79 -16.80 12.33
N ARG A 159 -6.86 -17.00 13.24
CA ARG A 159 -6.64 -18.30 13.87
C ARG A 159 -7.36 -18.32 15.21
N GLY A 160 -8.22 -19.31 15.41
CA GLY A 160 -8.93 -19.55 16.68
C GLY A 160 -8.63 -20.97 17.15
N GLY A 161 -7.71 -21.12 18.10
CA GLY A 161 -7.23 -22.45 18.52
C GLY A 161 -6.46 -23.14 17.40
N ASP A 162 -6.88 -24.35 17.00
CA ASP A 162 -6.33 -25.10 15.88
C ASP A 162 -6.97 -24.72 14.53
N ASP A 163 -8.12 -24.05 14.56
CA ASP A 163 -8.90 -23.72 13.37
C ASP A 163 -8.44 -22.44 12.70
N LEU A 164 -8.63 -22.37 11.37
CA LEU A 164 -8.38 -21.18 10.57
C LEU A 164 -9.71 -20.66 10.03
N PHE A 165 -9.96 -19.39 10.29
CA PHE A 165 -11.13 -18.66 9.81
C PHE A 165 -10.71 -17.72 8.70
N HIS A 166 -11.35 -17.83 7.57
CA HIS A 166 -11.21 -16.91 6.45
C HIS A 166 -12.53 -16.23 6.17
N ALA A 167 -12.55 -14.91 6.11
CA ALA A 167 -13.70 -14.16 5.64
C ALA A 167 -13.25 -13.29 4.45
N GLU A 168 -13.96 -13.40 3.35
CA GLU A 168 -13.62 -12.64 2.14
C GLU A 168 -14.02 -11.19 2.30
N GLN A 169 -15.10 -10.91 3.05
CA GLN A 169 -15.55 -9.56 3.37
C GLN A 169 -15.85 -9.42 4.85
N VAL A 170 -15.31 -8.36 5.47
CA VAL A 170 -15.61 -7.98 6.85
C VAL A 170 -16.14 -6.56 6.84
N THR A 171 -17.41 -6.37 7.18
CA THR A 171 -18.07 -5.06 7.23
C THR A 171 -18.55 -4.74 8.64
N GLY A 172 -18.62 -3.47 9.01
CA GLY A 172 -19.04 -3.05 10.34
C GLY A 172 -17.94 -3.08 11.40
N ARG A 173 -18.29 -2.78 12.64
CA ARG A 173 -17.40 -2.83 13.82
C ARG A 173 -18.20 -3.27 15.05
N GLY A 174 -17.55 -4.01 15.95
CA GLY A 174 -18.17 -4.48 17.18
C GLY A 174 -19.43 -5.33 16.92
N PRO A 175 -20.56 -5.05 17.58
CA PRO A 175 -21.80 -5.83 17.40
C PRO A 175 -22.43 -5.72 16.02
N ALA A 176 -22.05 -4.70 15.23
CA ALA A 176 -22.54 -4.51 13.86
C ALA A 176 -21.62 -5.15 12.80
N THR A 177 -20.62 -5.94 13.21
CA THR A 177 -19.74 -6.65 12.27
C THR A 177 -20.52 -7.69 11.49
N ARG A 178 -20.33 -7.75 10.20
CA ARG A 178 -20.86 -8.79 9.32
C ARG A 178 -19.72 -9.38 8.51
N LEU A 179 -19.69 -10.69 8.44
CA LEU A 179 -18.73 -11.44 7.63
C LEU A 179 -19.47 -11.98 6.40
N GLY A 180 -18.87 -11.79 5.23
CA GLY A 180 -19.36 -12.36 3.96
C GLY A 180 -18.35 -13.40 3.46
N ASP A 181 -18.88 -14.46 2.83
CA ASP A 181 -18.11 -15.58 2.29
C ASP A 181 -17.08 -16.13 3.29
N VAL A 182 -17.62 -16.73 4.34
CA VAL A 182 -16.82 -17.26 5.45
C VAL A 182 -16.44 -18.71 5.17
N THR A 183 -15.16 -19.01 5.25
CA THR A 183 -14.63 -20.38 5.18
C THR A 183 -13.90 -20.69 6.48
N ILE A 184 -14.31 -21.78 7.13
CA ILE A 184 -13.69 -22.27 8.37
C ILE A 184 -13.01 -23.59 8.04
N TYR A 185 -11.73 -23.67 8.32
CA TYR A 185 -10.93 -24.87 8.19
C TYR A 185 -10.81 -25.51 9.58
N ASP A 186 -11.66 -26.50 9.88
CA ASP A 186 -11.59 -27.29 11.12
C ASP A 186 -10.40 -28.25 11.06
N ARG A 187 -9.49 -28.10 12.01
CA ARG A 187 -8.27 -28.86 12.08
C ARG A 187 -8.13 -29.57 13.44
N ARG A 188 -7.74 -30.83 13.41
CA ARG A 188 -7.40 -31.60 14.60
C ARG A 188 -5.98 -32.15 14.49
N GLY A 189 -5.12 -31.76 15.41
CA GLY A 189 -3.74 -32.22 15.44
C GLY A 189 -3.00 -31.98 14.12
N ASN A 190 -3.10 -30.79 13.57
CA ASN A 190 -2.47 -30.34 12.32
C ASN A 190 -3.02 -31.01 11.03
N ARG A 191 -4.12 -31.76 11.09
CA ARG A 191 -4.82 -32.32 9.93
C ARG A 191 -6.15 -31.61 9.72
N LEU A 192 -6.43 -31.29 8.45
CA LEU A 192 -7.73 -30.75 8.05
C LEU A 192 -8.76 -31.88 8.12
N VAL A 193 -9.81 -31.67 8.89
CA VAL A 193 -10.90 -32.65 9.10
C VAL A 193 -12.11 -32.25 8.28
N GLN A 194 -12.46 -30.96 8.30
CA GLN A 194 -13.67 -30.45 7.67
C GLN A 194 -13.45 -29.02 7.17
N VAL A 195 -14.13 -28.65 6.08
CA VAL A 195 -14.22 -27.28 5.59
C VAL A 195 -15.67 -26.84 5.66
N VAL A 196 -15.94 -25.79 6.43
CA VAL A 196 -17.27 -25.18 6.56
C VAL A 196 -17.28 -23.89 5.76
N MET A 197 -18.14 -23.79 4.78
CA MET A 197 -18.35 -22.59 3.97
C MET A 197 -19.72 -22.01 4.30
N ALA A 198 -19.82 -20.71 4.52
CA ALA A 198 -21.06 -20.00 4.80
C ALA A 198 -21.14 -18.71 4.00
N ALA A 199 -22.30 -18.37 3.46
CA ALA A 199 -22.47 -17.13 2.71
C ALA A 199 -22.34 -15.89 3.60
N SER A 200 -22.75 -15.97 4.86
CA SER A 200 -22.58 -14.87 5.81
C SER A 200 -22.56 -15.34 7.27
N ALA A 201 -21.93 -14.51 8.12
CA ALA A 201 -21.97 -14.68 9.56
C ALA A 201 -22.17 -13.32 10.27
N THR A 202 -22.96 -13.34 11.33
CA THR A 202 -23.22 -12.16 12.17
C THR A 202 -22.91 -12.47 13.63
N PRO A 203 -22.43 -11.51 14.43
CA PRO A 203 -22.15 -11.77 15.83
C PRO A 203 -23.44 -11.90 16.63
N ALA A 204 -23.50 -12.93 17.47
CA ALA A 204 -24.58 -13.13 18.43
C ALA A 204 -24.02 -13.47 19.82
N ALA A 205 -24.85 -13.39 20.87
CA ALA A 205 -24.44 -13.77 22.20
C ALA A 205 -24.09 -15.27 22.22
N GLY A 206 -22.78 -15.58 22.33
CA GLY A 206 -22.26 -16.95 22.36
C GLY A 206 -21.63 -17.46 21.08
N GLY A 207 -21.55 -16.67 20.01
CA GLY A 207 -20.84 -17.10 18.78
C GLY A 207 -21.23 -16.33 17.52
N TRP A 208 -20.95 -16.96 16.40
CA TRP A 208 -21.22 -16.42 15.07
C TRP A 208 -22.17 -17.38 14.34
N PRO A 209 -23.50 -17.17 14.38
CA PRO A 209 -24.41 -17.93 13.53
C PRO A 209 -24.04 -17.74 12.06
N LEU A 210 -23.97 -18.88 11.37
CA LEU A 210 -23.63 -19.00 9.97
C LEU A 210 -24.91 -19.19 9.16
N ASN A 211 -25.01 -18.52 8.03
CA ASN A 211 -26.15 -18.66 7.11
C ASN A 211 -25.68 -19.34 5.82
N GLU A 212 -26.55 -20.21 5.26
CA GLU A 212 -26.29 -20.99 4.04
C GLU A 212 -25.01 -21.81 4.13
N VAL A 213 -24.98 -22.75 5.06
CA VAL A 213 -23.78 -23.52 5.39
C VAL A 213 -23.61 -24.69 4.43
N ARG A 214 -22.41 -24.85 3.89
CA ARG A 214 -21.96 -26.04 3.15
C ARG A 214 -20.78 -26.65 3.91
N LEU A 215 -20.91 -27.93 4.20
CA LEU A 215 -19.92 -28.71 4.93
C LEU A 215 -19.24 -29.68 3.97
N PHE A 216 -17.94 -29.61 3.90
CA PHE A 216 -17.12 -30.57 3.16
C PHE A 216 -16.31 -31.41 4.14
N ASP A 217 -16.61 -32.69 4.24
CA ASP A 217 -15.83 -33.63 5.06
C ASP A 217 -14.68 -34.19 4.25
N VAL A 218 -13.45 -34.00 4.76
CA VAL A 218 -12.24 -34.37 4.04
C VAL A 218 -12.02 -35.88 3.99
N ALA A 219 -12.50 -36.62 4.99
CA ALA A 219 -12.31 -38.06 5.06
C ALA A 219 -13.26 -38.84 4.12
N SER A 220 -14.52 -38.40 4.01
CA SER A 220 -15.52 -39.03 3.14
C SER A 220 -15.59 -38.42 1.74
N GLY A 221 -15.04 -37.21 1.54
CA GLY A 221 -15.21 -36.45 0.30
C GLY A 221 -16.64 -35.97 0.06
N GLY A 222 -17.49 -36.06 1.06
CA GLY A 222 -18.91 -35.69 0.98
C GLY A 222 -19.15 -34.20 1.17
N LEU A 223 -20.06 -33.62 0.37
CA LEU A 223 -20.57 -32.26 0.54
C LEU A 223 -21.97 -32.30 1.10
N GLU A 224 -22.18 -31.77 2.30
CA GLU A 224 -23.49 -31.64 2.93
C GLU A 224 -23.90 -30.17 2.97
N ARG A 225 -25.13 -29.86 2.56
CA ARG A 225 -25.72 -28.52 2.66
C ARG A 225 -26.66 -28.47 3.85
N ARG A 226 -26.51 -27.46 4.70
CA ARG A 226 -27.41 -27.12 5.81
C ARG A 226 -27.91 -25.69 5.64
N ASP A 227 -29.20 -25.52 5.64
CA ASP A 227 -29.86 -24.20 5.61
C ASP A 227 -29.94 -23.62 7.01
#